data_5f4fb46034fec20e35039d2e6a22a133
#
_entry.id   5f4fb46034fec20e35039d2e6a22a133
#
_cell.length_a   1.000
_cell.length_b   1.000
_cell.length_c   1.000
_cell.angle_alpha   90.00
_cell.angle_beta   90.00
_cell.angle_gamma   90.00
#
_symmetry.space_group_name_H-M   'P 1'
#
loop_
_entity.id
_entity.type
_entity.pdbx_description
1 polymer ?
#
loop_
_entity_poly.entity_id
_entity_poly.type
_entity_poly.pdbx_seq_one_letter_code
_entity_poly.pdbx_strand_id
1 'polypeptide(L)'
;TYDLVLQAVGRTPNGKKIAADKAGVAVTDRGFINVDIQMRTNVPHIFAIGDIVGQPMLAHKAVHEAHVAAEVAAGELLGNPELAAAAFNARVIPSVAYTDPEVAWVGLTEDQAKAQGIKVKKGLFPWAASGRAIANGRDEGFTKLLFDDSPEAHGHGKILGGGMVGTHAGDMIGEIALAIEMGADAVDIGKTIHPHPTLGESIGMAAEVAHGSCTDVPPARR
;
A
#
# COMPACT_ATOMS: atom_id res chain seq x y z
N THR A 1 11.36 -31.77 -16.31
CA THR A 1 12.76 -31.63 -15.86
C THR A 1 13.22 -30.24 -16.20
N TYR A 2 13.89 -29.56 -15.25
CA TYR A 2 14.43 -28.21 -15.41
C TYR A 2 15.91 -28.24 -15.05
N ASP A 3 16.72 -27.40 -15.70
CA ASP A 3 18.15 -27.30 -15.45
C ASP A 3 18.46 -26.52 -14.16
N LEU A 4 17.57 -25.59 -13.79
CA LEU A 4 17.68 -24.75 -12.61
C LEU A 4 16.30 -24.49 -12.01
N VAL A 5 16.23 -24.44 -10.67
CA VAL A 5 15.01 -24.10 -9.93
C VAL A 5 15.33 -22.99 -8.95
N LEU A 6 14.59 -21.86 -9.04
CA LEU A 6 14.62 -20.78 -8.06
C LEU A 6 13.41 -20.90 -7.13
N GLN A 7 13.67 -21.02 -5.81
CA GLN A 7 12.64 -20.98 -4.79
C GLN A 7 12.66 -19.62 -4.08
N ALA A 8 11.56 -18.86 -4.19
CA ALA A 8 11.41 -17.53 -3.62
C ALA A 8 9.99 -17.37 -3.03
N VAL A 9 9.60 -18.30 -2.14
CA VAL A 9 8.23 -18.46 -1.65
C VAL A 9 7.96 -17.79 -0.30
N GLY A 10 8.82 -16.88 0.13
CA GLY A 10 8.64 -16.13 1.37
C GLY A 10 9.91 -15.96 2.18
N ARG A 11 9.74 -15.41 3.39
CA ARG A 11 10.83 -15.07 4.32
C ARG A 11 10.52 -15.58 5.71
N THR A 12 11.56 -15.89 6.47
CA THR A 12 11.49 -16.24 7.87
C THR A 12 12.25 -15.21 8.69
N PRO A 13 11.66 -14.64 9.76
CA PRO A 13 12.34 -13.67 10.62
C PRO A 13 13.48 -14.35 11.40
N ASN A 14 14.54 -13.62 11.68
CA ASN A 14 15.76 -14.13 12.30
C ASN A 14 15.84 -13.91 13.82
N GLY A 15 14.74 -13.63 14.50
CA GLY A 15 14.73 -13.34 15.94
C GLY A 15 15.41 -14.40 16.81
N LYS A 16 15.31 -15.68 16.41
CA LYS A 16 15.97 -16.81 17.12
C LYS A 16 17.48 -16.88 16.88
N LYS A 17 18.03 -16.10 15.96
CA LYS A 17 19.45 -16.18 15.55
C LYS A 17 20.30 -15.02 16.05
N ILE A 18 19.75 -14.05 16.77
CA ILE A 18 20.42 -12.83 17.21
C ILE A 18 20.72 -12.81 18.71
N ALA A 19 20.52 -13.93 19.41
CA ALA A 19 20.72 -14.04 20.85
C ALA A 19 19.91 -12.98 21.67
N ALA A 20 18.68 -12.72 21.24
CA ALA A 20 17.78 -11.73 21.85
C ALA A 20 17.47 -12.04 23.33
N ASP A 21 17.48 -13.30 23.69
CA ASP A 21 17.33 -13.82 25.07
C ASP A 21 18.36 -13.25 26.03
N LYS A 22 19.61 -13.00 25.57
CA LYS A 22 20.66 -12.40 26.41
C LYS A 22 20.35 -10.97 26.84
N ALA A 23 19.50 -10.28 26.09
CA ALA A 23 19.00 -8.95 26.42
C ALA A 23 17.59 -8.99 27.05
N GLY A 24 17.05 -10.18 27.31
CA GLY A 24 15.70 -10.37 27.84
C GLY A 24 14.56 -10.11 26.84
N VAL A 25 14.89 -9.95 25.55
CA VAL A 25 13.90 -9.71 24.50
C VAL A 25 13.18 -11.00 24.13
N ALA A 26 11.86 -10.97 24.21
CA ALA A 26 11.02 -12.11 23.88
C ALA A 26 10.93 -12.32 22.35
N VAL A 27 11.09 -13.55 21.93
CA VAL A 27 10.96 -13.96 20.52
C VAL A 27 9.87 -15.03 20.42
N THR A 28 8.97 -14.87 19.47
CA THR A 28 7.89 -15.83 19.21
C THR A 28 8.43 -17.14 18.66
N ASP A 29 7.62 -18.21 18.68
CA ASP A 29 7.99 -19.51 18.08
C ASP A 29 8.31 -19.39 16.58
N ARG A 30 7.70 -18.43 15.89
CA ARG A 30 7.96 -18.14 14.48
C ARG A 30 9.17 -17.25 14.23
N GLY A 31 9.85 -16.75 15.27
CA GLY A 31 11.05 -15.93 15.17
C GLY A 31 10.78 -14.41 15.10
N PHE A 32 9.54 -13.96 15.32
CA PHE A 32 9.21 -12.53 15.40
C PHE A 32 9.49 -11.96 16.79
N ILE A 33 9.73 -10.65 16.84
CA ILE A 33 9.78 -9.85 18.07
C ILE A 33 8.55 -8.96 18.07
N ASN A 34 7.67 -9.14 19.05
CA ASN A 34 6.49 -8.29 19.21
C ASN A 34 6.89 -6.91 19.71
N VAL A 35 6.27 -5.88 19.12
CA VAL A 35 6.46 -4.48 19.48
C VAL A 35 5.10 -3.79 19.63
N ASP A 36 5.07 -2.69 20.38
CA ASP A 36 3.95 -1.77 20.41
C ASP A 36 3.98 -0.78 19.22
N ILE A 37 3.05 0.17 19.19
CA ILE A 37 2.97 1.18 18.11
C ILE A 37 4.15 2.16 18.11
N GLN A 38 4.97 2.17 19.16
CA GLN A 38 6.20 2.95 19.29
C GLN A 38 7.45 2.12 18.96
N MET A 39 7.28 0.92 18.43
CA MET A 39 8.34 -0.05 18.11
C MET A 39 9.10 -0.57 19.34
N ARG A 40 8.58 -0.43 20.55
CA ARG A 40 9.19 -0.98 21.76
C ARG A 40 8.95 -2.47 21.88
N THR A 41 9.98 -3.19 22.25
CA THR A 41 9.89 -4.59 22.65
C THR A 41 9.35 -4.71 24.09
N ASN A 42 9.31 -5.93 24.62
CA ASN A 42 9.05 -6.18 26.05
C ASN A 42 10.12 -5.60 26.98
N VAL A 43 11.30 -5.21 26.45
CA VAL A 43 12.35 -4.49 27.18
C VAL A 43 12.27 -3.02 26.77
N PRO A 44 11.81 -2.09 27.64
CA PRO A 44 11.37 -0.75 27.26
C PRO A 44 12.39 0.11 26.50
N HIS A 45 13.69 -0.09 26.70
CA HIS A 45 14.75 0.65 26.03
C HIS A 45 15.32 -0.07 24.79
N ILE A 46 14.71 -1.20 24.40
CA ILE A 46 15.08 -1.95 23.19
C ILE A 46 13.92 -1.91 22.21
N PHE A 47 14.21 -1.45 21.00
CA PHE A 47 13.28 -1.32 19.90
C PHE A 47 13.56 -2.40 18.84
N ALA A 48 12.55 -2.78 18.09
CA ALA A 48 12.69 -3.66 16.93
C ALA A 48 11.87 -3.10 15.77
N ILE A 49 12.39 -3.21 14.56
CA ILE A 49 11.79 -2.70 13.33
C ILE A 49 11.99 -3.67 12.17
N GLY A 50 11.21 -3.52 11.10
CA GLY A 50 11.39 -4.23 9.84
C GLY A 50 10.81 -5.64 9.84
N ASP A 51 11.44 -6.52 9.08
CA ASP A 51 10.95 -7.89 8.83
C ASP A 51 10.81 -8.72 10.10
N ILE A 52 11.57 -8.40 11.14
CA ILE A 52 11.58 -9.13 12.40
C ILE A 52 10.33 -8.86 13.27
N VAL A 53 9.62 -7.75 13.03
CA VAL A 53 8.44 -7.38 13.85
C VAL A 53 7.12 -7.83 13.26
N GLY A 54 7.07 -8.20 11.97
CA GLY A 54 5.85 -8.74 11.36
C GLY A 54 5.68 -8.43 9.89
N GLN A 55 4.55 -8.87 9.38
CA GLN A 55 4.10 -8.59 8.01
C GLN A 55 3.52 -7.17 7.89
N PRO A 56 3.57 -6.56 6.69
CA PRO A 56 4.31 -7.01 5.52
C PRO A 56 5.82 -6.81 5.68
N MET A 57 6.64 -7.75 5.16
CA MET A 57 8.10 -7.68 5.19
C MET A 57 8.62 -6.82 4.04
N LEU A 58 8.57 -5.49 4.21
CA LEU A 58 8.86 -4.49 3.19
C LEU A 58 9.84 -3.44 3.72
N ALA A 59 10.86 -3.13 2.90
CA ALA A 59 11.91 -2.18 3.28
C ALA A 59 11.37 -0.78 3.58
N HIS A 60 10.42 -0.28 2.79
CA HIS A 60 9.80 1.03 3.01
C HIS A 60 8.96 1.09 4.30
N LYS A 61 8.33 -0.01 4.74
CA LYS A 61 7.72 -0.10 6.06
C LYS A 61 8.77 0.05 7.16
N ALA A 62 9.89 -0.69 7.05
CA ALA A 62 10.96 -0.66 8.03
C ALA A 62 11.57 0.74 8.22
N VAL A 63 11.68 1.54 7.15
CA VAL A 63 12.15 2.93 7.22
C VAL A 63 11.23 3.79 8.08
N HIS A 64 9.92 3.70 7.89
CA HIS A 64 8.95 4.45 8.69
C HIS A 64 8.91 3.99 10.16
N GLU A 65 9.02 2.69 10.41
CA GLU A 65 9.18 2.14 11.75
C GLU A 65 10.46 2.65 12.43
N ALA A 66 11.57 2.75 11.68
CA ALA A 66 12.83 3.28 12.18
C ALA A 66 12.74 4.76 12.59
N HIS A 67 12.02 5.59 11.81
CA HIS A 67 11.75 6.97 12.18
C HIS A 67 11.02 7.05 13.52
N VAL A 68 9.94 6.28 13.70
CA VAL A 68 9.20 6.24 14.95
C VAL A 68 10.10 5.82 16.12
N ALA A 69 10.86 4.73 15.97
CA ALA A 69 11.75 4.27 17.01
C ALA A 69 12.81 5.31 17.40
N ALA A 70 13.38 6.00 16.40
CA ALA A 70 14.39 7.04 16.63
C ALA A 70 13.79 8.30 17.29
N GLU A 71 12.62 8.74 16.85
CA GLU A 71 11.89 9.88 17.42
C GLU A 71 11.52 9.63 18.89
N VAL A 72 10.95 8.46 19.18
CA VAL A 72 10.60 8.08 20.56
C VAL A 72 11.84 8.03 21.45
N ALA A 73 12.93 7.39 21.00
CA ALA A 73 14.16 7.31 21.78
C ALA A 73 14.78 8.69 22.02
N ALA A 74 14.83 9.54 20.99
CA ALA A 74 15.33 10.92 21.12
C ALA A 74 14.43 11.76 22.02
N GLY A 75 13.12 11.62 21.91
CA GLY A 75 12.14 12.34 22.74
C GLY A 75 12.31 12.06 24.23
N GLU A 76 12.51 10.80 24.58
CA GLU A 76 12.78 10.42 25.97
C GLU A 76 14.12 10.95 26.50
N LEU A 77 15.18 10.78 25.70
CA LEU A 77 16.52 11.22 26.09
C LEU A 77 16.61 12.74 26.25
N LEU A 78 15.89 13.50 25.41
CA LEU A 78 15.92 14.97 25.41
C LEU A 78 14.81 15.59 26.25
N GLY A 79 13.89 14.79 26.79
CA GLY A 79 12.70 15.30 27.49
C GLY A 79 11.75 16.05 26.58
N ASN A 80 11.68 15.68 25.29
CA ASN A 80 10.80 16.29 24.29
C ASN A 80 9.51 15.45 24.15
N PRO A 81 8.36 15.93 24.68
CA PRO A 81 7.12 15.16 24.68
C PRO A 81 6.51 14.96 23.27
N GLU A 82 6.78 15.85 22.34
CA GLU A 82 6.28 15.74 20.96
C GLU A 82 6.95 14.57 20.25
N LEU A 83 8.28 14.48 20.30
CA LEU A 83 9.01 13.34 19.75
C LEU A 83 8.68 12.03 20.48
N ALA A 84 8.58 12.07 21.82
CA ALA A 84 8.25 10.88 22.60
C ALA A 84 6.84 10.33 22.32
N ALA A 85 5.95 11.12 21.72
CA ALA A 85 4.61 10.71 21.33
C ALA A 85 4.52 10.09 19.93
N ALA A 86 5.62 10.00 19.19
CA ALA A 86 5.64 9.40 17.86
C ALA A 86 5.10 7.96 17.89
N ALA A 87 4.35 7.59 16.87
CA ALA A 87 3.73 6.26 16.76
C ALA A 87 3.61 5.82 15.30
N PHE A 88 3.76 4.52 15.07
CA PHE A 88 3.53 3.92 13.75
C PHE A 88 2.02 3.71 13.55
N ASN A 89 1.41 4.62 12.83
CA ASN A 89 -0.03 4.67 12.57
C ASN A 89 -0.36 4.73 11.08
N ALA A 90 0.47 4.12 10.25
CA ALA A 90 0.26 4.07 8.79
C ALA A 90 -1.14 3.56 8.45
N ARG A 91 -1.90 4.34 7.68
CA ARG A 91 -3.22 3.95 7.21
C ARG A 91 -3.12 2.85 6.16
N VAL A 92 -2.13 2.94 5.27
CA VAL A 92 -1.86 1.97 4.21
C VAL A 92 -0.37 1.81 3.98
N ILE A 93 0.02 0.65 3.47
CA ILE A 93 1.39 0.33 3.09
C ILE A 93 1.32 -0.26 1.67
N PRO A 94 1.87 0.40 0.64
CA PRO A 94 1.85 -0.12 -0.72
C PRO A 94 2.74 -1.35 -0.87
N SER A 95 2.36 -2.23 -1.78
CA SER A 95 3.13 -3.42 -2.17
C SER A 95 3.34 -3.46 -3.67
N VAL A 96 4.48 -3.97 -4.09
CA VAL A 96 4.83 -4.13 -5.51
C VAL A 96 5.45 -5.50 -5.75
N ALA A 97 4.95 -6.21 -6.76
CA ALA A 97 5.62 -7.34 -7.35
C ALA A 97 6.30 -6.85 -8.65
N TYR A 98 7.62 -6.92 -8.67
CA TYR A 98 8.46 -6.43 -9.78
C TYR A 98 8.55 -7.45 -10.92
N THR A 99 7.42 -7.96 -11.30
CA THR A 99 7.24 -8.81 -12.48
C THR A 99 7.24 -7.96 -13.76
N ASP A 100 7.14 -8.57 -14.91
CA ASP A 100 6.92 -7.88 -16.18
C ASP A 100 5.64 -8.42 -16.84
N PRO A 101 4.53 -7.65 -16.83
CA PRO A 101 4.34 -6.31 -16.23
C PRO A 101 4.37 -6.33 -14.69
N GLU A 102 4.68 -5.18 -14.08
CA GLU A 102 4.61 -5.00 -12.64
C GLU A 102 3.17 -5.08 -12.11
N VAL A 103 3.03 -5.53 -10.86
CA VAL A 103 1.77 -5.52 -10.13
C VAL A 103 1.95 -4.70 -8.84
N ALA A 104 1.24 -3.60 -8.72
CA ALA A 104 1.29 -2.75 -7.53
C ALA A 104 -0.11 -2.59 -6.93
N TRP A 105 -0.21 -2.59 -5.60
CA TRP A 105 -1.49 -2.41 -4.92
C TRP A 105 -1.32 -1.74 -3.55
N VAL A 106 -2.38 -1.13 -3.07
CA VAL A 106 -2.42 -0.46 -1.77
C VAL A 106 -3.86 -0.41 -1.24
N GLY A 107 -3.99 -0.53 0.08
CA GLY A 107 -5.28 -0.48 0.76
C GLY A 107 -6.13 -1.73 0.57
N LEU A 108 -7.45 -1.56 0.59
CA LEU A 108 -8.43 -2.64 0.56
C LEU A 108 -8.48 -3.34 -0.80
N THR A 109 -8.49 -4.67 -0.80
CA THR A 109 -8.75 -5.47 -2.01
C THR A 109 -10.24 -5.84 -2.13
N GLU A 110 -10.71 -6.24 -3.34
CA GLU A 110 -12.09 -6.70 -3.51
C GLU A 110 -12.40 -7.93 -2.64
N ASP A 111 -11.46 -8.86 -2.51
CA ASP A 111 -11.64 -10.06 -1.68
C ASP A 111 -11.75 -9.71 -0.19
N GLN A 112 -10.94 -8.78 0.29
CA GLN A 112 -11.04 -8.28 1.66
C GLN A 112 -12.34 -7.52 1.89
N ALA A 113 -12.75 -6.67 0.96
CA ALA A 113 -14.04 -5.96 1.03
C ALA A 113 -15.19 -6.96 1.14
N LYS A 114 -15.21 -7.97 0.28
CA LYS A 114 -16.21 -9.04 0.31
C LYS A 114 -16.21 -9.81 1.62
N ALA A 115 -15.04 -10.20 2.11
CA ALA A 115 -14.92 -10.94 3.37
C ALA A 115 -15.37 -10.13 4.59
N GLN A 116 -15.21 -8.81 4.56
CA GLN A 116 -15.58 -7.89 5.63
C GLN A 116 -17.00 -7.31 5.47
N GLY A 117 -17.70 -7.62 4.38
CA GLY A 117 -19.03 -7.08 4.09
C GLY A 117 -19.02 -5.58 3.76
N ILE A 118 -17.87 -5.04 3.33
CA ILE A 118 -17.73 -3.64 2.93
C ILE A 118 -18.24 -3.48 1.50
N LYS A 119 -19.20 -2.58 1.30
CA LYS A 119 -19.68 -2.24 -0.03
C LYS A 119 -18.68 -1.30 -0.70
N VAL A 120 -18.26 -1.67 -1.91
CA VAL A 120 -17.32 -0.88 -2.68
C VAL A 120 -17.83 -0.62 -4.09
N LYS A 121 -17.60 0.60 -4.58
CA LYS A 121 -17.75 1.00 -5.96
C LYS A 121 -16.40 0.91 -6.65
N LYS A 122 -16.38 0.23 -7.80
CA LYS A 122 -15.14 -0.02 -8.55
C LYS A 122 -15.05 0.86 -9.78
N GLY A 123 -13.89 1.48 -9.99
CA GLY A 123 -13.47 2.05 -11.25
C GLY A 123 -12.31 1.26 -11.82
N LEU A 124 -12.44 0.75 -13.03
CA LEU A 124 -11.39 0.03 -13.73
C LEU A 124 -11.17 0.66 -15.10
N PHE A 125 -9.94 1.09 -15.37
CA PHE A 125 -9.50 1.62 -16.63
C PHE A 125 -8.50 0.66 -17.28
N PRO A 126 -8.84 0.03 -18.42
CA PRO A 126 -7.91 -0.86 -19.13
C PRO A 126 -6.84 -0.03 -19.85
N TRP A 127 -5.59 -0.45 -19.77
CA TRP A 127 -4.49 0.28 -20.42
C TRP A 127 -4.52 0.19 -21.95
N ALA A 128 -5.28 -0.76 -22.51
CA ALA A 128 -5.59 -0.80 -23.94
C ALA A 128 -6.31 0.47 -24.45
N ALA A 129 -6.90 1.27 -23.54
CA ALA A 129 -7.47 2.59 -23.82
C ALA A 129 -6.52 3.75 -23.52
N SER A 130 -5.30 3.50 -23.03
CA SER A 130 -4.31 4.52 -22.71
C SER A 130 -3.44 4.85 -23.93
N GLY A 131 -3.49 6.08 -24.42
CA GLY A 131 -2.63 6.52 -25.54
C GLY A 131 -1.15 6.34 -25.28
N ARG A 132 -0.67 6.55 -24.04
CA ARG A 132 0.73 6.34 -23.67
C ARG A 132 1.10 4.85 -23.66
N ALA A 133 0.25 3.99 -23.11
CA ALA A 133 0.50 2.55 -23.08
C ALA A 133 0.57 1.96 -24.50
N ILE A 134 -0.34 2.39 -25.38
CA ILE A 134 -0.35 2.02 -26.81
C ILE A 134 0.94 2.50 -27.51
N ALA A 135 1.31 3.77 -27.30
CA ALA A 135 2.52 4.34 -27.92
C ALA A 135 3.81 3.63 -27.44
N ASN A 136 3.82 3.16 -26.21
CA ASN A 136 4.95 2.37 -25.65
C ASN A 136 4.95 0.91 -26.12
N GLY A 137 3.90 0.44 -26.78
CA GLY A 137 3.73 -0.98 -27.13
C GLY A 137 3.53 -1.88 -25.90
N ARG A 138 3.00 -1.33 -24.79
CA ARG A 138 2.80 -1.98 -23.50
C ARG A 138 1.42 -1.62 -22.93
N ASP A 139 0.39 -2.00 -23.68
CA ASP A 139 -1.00 -1.70 -23.37
C ASP A 139 -1.73 -2.81 -22.60
N GLU A 140 -1.00 -3.82 -22.20
CA GLU A 140 -1.47 -4.85 -21.28
C GLU A 140 -1.68 -4.29 -19.86
N GLY A 141 -2.71 -4.77 -19.20
CA GLY A 141 -2.99 -4.43 -17.82
C GLY A 141 -4.12 -3.41 -17.62
N PHE A 142 -4.16 -2.84 -16.44
CA PHE A 142 -5.24 -1.94 -16.03
C PHE A 142 -4.87 -1.15 -14.76
N THR A 143 -5.62 -0.08 -14.50
CA THR A 143 -5.68 0.61 -13.22
C THR A 143 -7.06 0.42 -12.60
N LYS A 144 -7.12 0.02 -11.33
CA LYS A 144 -8.36 -0.24 -10.60
C LYS A 144 -8.38 0.51 -9.28
N LEU A 145 -9.48 1.21 -8.99
CA LEU A 145 -9.72 1.92 -7.74
C LEU A 145 -11.00 1.39 -7.09
N LEU A 146 -11.01 1.35 -5.75
CA LEU A 146 -12.14 0.96 -4.94
C LEU A 146 -12.53 2.12 -4.02
N PHE A 147 -13.78 2.51 -4.07
CA PHE A 147 -14.36 3.57 -3.26
C PHE A 147 -15.42 3.02 -2.32
N ASP A 148 -15.60 3.67 -1.17
CA ASP A 148 -16.69 3.37 -0.26
C ASP A 148 -18.05 3.59 -0.97
N ASP A 149 -18.90 2.58 -0.98
CA ASP A 149 -20.26 2.61 -1.56
C ASP A 149 -21.33 2.34 -0.49
N SER A 150 -20.99 2.67 0.75
CA SER A 150 -21.97 2.60 1.85
C SER A 150 -23.05 3.67 1.68
N PRO A 151 -24.26 3.45 2.22
CA PRO A 151 -25.31 4.47 2.20
C PRO A 151 -24.88 5.79 2.83
N GLU A 152 -24.04 5.73 3.84
CA GLU A 152 -23.52 6.88 4.60
C GLU A 152 -22.55 7.74 3.77
N ALA A 153 -21.97 7.17 2.73
CA ALA A 153 -21.07 7.90 1.80
C ALA A 153 -21.82 8.85 0.85
N HIS A 154 -23.14 8.68 0.69
CA HIS A 154 -24.00 9.53 -0.14
C HIS A 154 -23.46 9.75 -1.56
N GLY A 155 -22.76 8.77 -2.13
CA GLY A 155 -22.14 8.83 -3.46
C GLY A 155 -20.78 9.54 -3.52
N HIS A 156 -20.26 10.03 -2.40
CA HIS A 156 -18.95 10.66 -2.23
C HIS A 156 -18.01 9.82 -1.35
N GLY A 157 -18.07 8.51 -1.55
CA GLY A 157 -17.25 7.58 -0.77
C GLY A 157 -15.76 7.76 -1.04
N LYS A 158 -15.00 7.74 0.05
CA LYS A 158 -13.54 7.86 0.00
C LYS A 158 -12.91 6.64 -0.67
N ILE A 159 -11.76 6.85 -1.29
CA ILE A 159 -10.96 5.75 -1.80
C ILE A 159 -10.49 4.85 -0.65
N LEU A 160 -10.71 3.55 -0.79
CA LEU A 160 -10.34 2.53 0.20
C LEU A 160 -9.15 1.68 -0.24
N GLY A 161 -8.94 1.56 -1.54
CA GLY A 161 -7.88 0.76 -2.10
C GLY A 161 -7.76 0.92 -3.60
N GLY A 162 -6.68 0.39 -4.15
CA GLY A 162 -6.48 0.35 -5.59
C GLY A 162 -5.22 -0.39 -5.96
N GLY A 163 -5.04 -0.57 -7.25
CA GLY A 163 -3.88 -1.26 -7.80
C GLY A 163 -3.76 -1.09 -9.29
N MET A 164 -2.61 -1.48 -9.78
CA MET A 164 -2.25 -1.41 -11.19
C MET A 164 -1.52 -2.69 -11.61
N VAL A 165 -1.78 -3.10 -12.82
CA VAL A 165 -0.96 -4.07 -13.54
C VAL A 165 -0.46 -3.39 -14.80
N GLY A 166 0.84 -3.30 -14.97
CA GLY A 166 1.44 -2.64 -16.15
C GLY A 166 2.86 -2.15 -15.87
N THR A 167 3.54 -1.67 -16.91
CA THR A 167 4.87 -1.11 -16.77
C THR A 167 4.86 0.12 -15.84
N HIS A 168 5.85 0.23 -14.96
CA HIS A 168 5.98 1.33 -14.01
C HIS A 168 4.84 1.44 -12.97
N ALA A 169 4.06 0.38 -12.74
CA ALA A 169 3.01 0.38 -11.73
C ALA A 169 3.57 0.72 -10.34
N GLY A 170 4.76 0.22 -10.02
CA GLY A 170 5.45 0.53 -8.76
C GLY A 170 5.79 2.00 -8.58
N ASP A 171 6.14 2.71 -9.67
CA ASP A 171 6.43 4.14 -9.62
C ASP A 171 5.16 5.00 -9.44
N MET A 172 4.00 4.49 -9.83
CA MET A 172 2.73 5.23 -9.80
C MET A 172 1.85 4.94 -8.58
N ILE A 173 2.05 3.82 -7.89
CA ILE A 173 1.18 3.41 -6.77
C ILE A 173 1.16 4.42 -5.62
N GLY A 174 2.19 5.24 -5.49
CA GLY A 174 2.29 6.30 -4.50
C GLY A 174 1.17 7.33 -4.58
N GLU A 175 0.66 7.64 -5.79
CA GLU A 175 -0.49 8.55 -5.95
C GLU A 175 -1.75 7.95 -5.32
N ILE A 176 -2.01 6.66 -5.55
CA ILE A 176 -3.16 5.98 -4.95
C ILE A 176 -3.01 5.93 -3.42
N ALA A 177 -1.82 5.64 -2.92
CA ALA A 177 -1.53 5.66 -1.48
C ALA A 177 -1.79 7.04 -0.86
N LEU A 178 -1.33 8.12 -1.53
CA LEU A 178 -1.57 9.49 -1.09
C LEU A 178 -3.05 9.84 -1.11
N ALA A 179 -3.79 9.44 -2.14
CA ALA A 179 -5.23 9.66 -2.23
C ALA A 179 -5.98 9.00 -1.06
N ILE A 180 -5.60 7.78 -0.67
CA ILE A 180 -6.17 7.09 0.50
C ILE A 180 -5.80 7.84 1.79
N GLU A 181 -4.55 8.24 1.96
CA GLU A 181 -4.08 8.96 3.15
C GLU A 181 -4.81 10.28 3.33
N MET A 182 -5.03 11.02 2.24
CA MET A 182 -5.76 12.30 2.22
C MET A 182 -7.28 12.13 2.29
N GLY A 183 -7.81 10.92 2.13
CA GLY A 183 -9.24 10.65 2.16
C GLY A 183 -10.00 11.20 0.97
N ALA A 184 -9.37 11.22 -0.21
CA ALA A 184 -9.96 11.67 -1.47
C ALA A 184 -11.15 10.78 -1.90
N ASP A 185 -12.08 11.35 -2.64
CA ASP A 185 -13.14 10.63 -3.34
C ASP A 185 -12.86 10.53 -4.86
N ALA A 186 -13.79 9.92 -5.60
CA ALA A 186 -13.63 9.76 -7.05
C ALA A 186 -13.66 11.09 -7.80
N VAL A 187 -14.33 12.11 -7.27
CA VAL A 187 -14.40 13.45 -7.87
C VAL A 187 -13.08 14.18 -7.69
N ASP A 188 -12.48 14.09 -6.49
CA ASP A 188 -11.17 14.69 -6.20
C ASP A 188 -10.10 14.16 -7.15
N ILE A 189 -10.03 12.83 -7.29
CA ILE A 189 -9.03 12.18 -8.15
C ILE A 189 -9.31 12.45 -9.62
N GLY A 190 -10.57 12.30 -10.07
CA GLY A 190 -10.94 12.49 -11.48
C GLY A 190 -10.82 13.94 -11.95
N LYS A 191 -10.99 14.93 -11.06
CA LYS A 191 -10.81 16.36 -11.38
C LYS A 191 -9.37 16.84 -11.20
N THR A 192 -8.50 16.05 -10.59
CA THR A 192 -7.07 16.36 -10.59
C THR A 192 -6.54 16.27 -12.01
N ILE A 193 -5.94 17.36 -12.50
CA ILE A 193 -5.42 17.41 -13.87
C ILE A 193 -4.15 16.55 -13.93
N HIS A 194 -4.20 15.49 -14.73
CA HIS A 194 -3.06 14.65 -15.03
C HIS A 194 -2.45 15.04 -16.38
N PRO A 195 -1.13 14.97 -16.54
CA PRO A 195 -0.49 15.27 -17.82
C PRO A 195 -0.86 14.21 -18.87
N HIS A 196 -1.09 14.65 -20.10
CA HIS A 196 -1.41 13.80 -21.26
C HIS A 196 -0.31 13.91 -22.33
N PRO A 197 0.16 12.78 -22.96
CA PRO A 197 -0.20 11.40 -22.63
C PRO A 197 0.76 10.80 -21.60
N THR A 198 0.23 10.19 -20.55
CA THR A 198 1.01 9.51 -19.51
C THR A 198 0.33 8.24 -19.05
N LEU A 199 1.09 7.35 -18.40
CA LEU A 199 0.50 6.18 -17.73
C LEU A 199 -0.26 6.59 -16.46
N GLY A 200 0.20 7.66 -15.77
CA GLY A 200 -0.40 8.16 -14.53
C GLY A 200 -1.84 8.66 -14.69
N GLU A 201 -2.20 9.20 -15.86
CA GLU A 201 -3.58 9.63 -16.11
C GLU A 201 -4.59 8.50 -16.01
N SER A 202 -4.16 7.23 -16.10
CA SER A 202 -5.02 6.07 -15.89
C SER A 202 -5.66 6.02 -14.50
N ILE A 203 -5.06 6.69 -13.49
CA ILE A 203 -5.62 6.82 -12.14
C ILE A 203 -6.84 7.75 -12.17
N GLY A 204 -6.70 8.92 -12.79
CA GLY A 204 -7.82 9.84 -13.01
C GLY A 204 -8.94 9.20 -13.81
N MET A 205 -8.60 8.50 -14.91
CA MET A 205 -9.56 7.78 -15.74
C MET A 205 -10.29 6.67 -14.96
N ALA A 206 -9.62 5.92 -14.11
CA ALA A 206 -10.26 4.91 -13.25
C ALA A 206 -11.23 5.55 -12.25
N ALA A 207 -10.89 6.71 -11.69
CA ALA A 207 -11.79 7.47 -10.82
C ALA A 207 -13.02 8.00 -11.60
N GLU A 208 -12.85 8.50 -12.80
CA GLU A 208 -13.95 8.91 -13.69
C GLU A 208 -14.86 7.75 -14.07
N VAL A 209 -14.30 6.54 -14.28
CA VAL A 209 -15.10 5.33 -14.50
C VAL A 209 -15.98 5.03 -13.29
N ALA A 210 -15.43 5.12 -12.08
CA ALA A 210 -16.20 4.93 -10.85
C ALA A 210 -17.29 6.01 -10.69
N HIS A 211 -16.98 7.26 -11.02
CA HIS A 211 -17.94 8.38 -10.97
C HIS A 211 -19.01 8.30 -12.08
N GLY A 212 -18.68 7.68 -13.21
CA GLY A 212 -19.56 7.58 -14.39
C GLY A 212 -19.39 8.73 -15.38
N SER A 213 -18.27 9.44 -15.32
CA SER A 213 -17.94 10.60 -16.19
C SER A 213 -16.84 10.32 -17.23
N CYS A 214 -16.24 9.13 -17.21
CA CYS A 214 -15.18 8.77 -18.16
C CYS A 214 -15.73 8.71 -19.59
N THR A 215 -15.00 9.35 -20.52
CA THR A 215 -15.37 9.39 -21.96
C THR A 215 -14.54 8.41 -22.80
N ASP A 216 -13.42 7.91 -22.29
CA ASP A 216 -12.47 7.09 -23.04
C ASP A 216 -12.78 5.59 -23.04
N VAL A 217 -13.68 5.17 -22.15
CA VAL A 217 -14.19 3.81 -22.12
C VAL A 217 -15.71 3.81 -22.04
N PRO A 218 -16.40 2.82 -22.67
CA PRO A 218 -17.84 2.75 -22.58
C PRO A 218 -18.28 2.52 -21.14
N PRO A 219 -19.43 3.06 -20.72
CA PRO A 219 -19.96 2.83 -19.39
C PRO A 219 -20.21 1.36 -19.15
N ALA A 220 -19.97 0.91 -17.90
CA ALA A 220 -20.28 -0.48 -17.53
C ALA A 220 -21.75 -0.82 -17.86
N ARG A 221 -21.96 -1.93 -18.54
CA ARG A 221 -23.32 -2.42 -18.75
C ARG A 221 -23.94 -2.73 -17.39
N ARG A 222 -25.10 -2.13 -17.14
CA ARG A 222 -25.91 -2.39 -15.93
C ARG A 222 -26.46 -3.80 -15.92
#